data_0f72f0a224293e9c4daf72b3828e2640
#
_entry.id   0f72f0a224293e9c4daf72b3828e2640
#
_cell.length_a   1.000
_cell.length_b   1.000
_cell.length_c   1.000
_cell.angle_alpha   90.00
_cell.angle_beta   90.00
_cell.angle_gamma   90.00
#
_symmetry.space_group_name_H-M   'P 1'
#
loop_
_entity.id
_entity.type
_entity.pdbx_description
1 polymer ?
#
loop_
_entity_poly.entity_id
_entity_poly.type
_entity_poly.pdbx_seq_one_letter_code
_entity_poly.pdbx_strand_id
1 'polypeptide(L)'
;LPISAQGKPSEGALYFVSFSVPEEGLKRMLHETRQYGIPATLRGLVNNDMKATTDAVMRLVKDGVTDGVQIDPTLYSQYNIRSVPALVVRCKAGFDVVRGNIRLKQALEKVAEKGDCADIARHMLGGNQ
;
A
#
# COMPACT_ATOMS: atom_id res chain seq x y z
N LEU A 1 -13.51 -5.83 -3.47
CA LEU A 1 -12.94 -4.86 -4.40
C LEU A 1 -13.67 -3.56 -4.31
N PRO A 2 -12.98 -2.51 -4.12
CA PRO A 2 -13.61 -1.22 -4.22
C PRO A 2 -14.01 -0.96 -5.65
N ILE A 3 -15.15 -0.41 -5.83
CA ILE A 3 -15.56 0.02 -7.14
C ILE A 3 -14.97 1.38 -7.35
N SER A 4 -14.01 1.44 -8.22
CA SER A 4 -13.49 2.72 -8.59
C SER A 4 -14.54 3.44 -9.40
N ALA A 5 -15.04 4.49 -8.88
CA ALA A 5 -15.94 5.30 -9.65
C ALA A 5 -15.17 5.85 -10.82
N GLN A 6 -15.69 5.66 -11.97
CA GLN A 6 -15.31 6.42 -13.15
C GLN A 6 -13.97 6.09 -13.74
N GLY A 7 -13.32 5.07 -13.28
CA GLY A 7 -12.09 4.64 -13.91
C GLY A 7 -11.06 5.73 -14.12
N LYS A 8 -11.02 6.71 -13.27
CA LYS A 8 -10.03 7.75 -13.41
C LYS A 8 -8.64 7.19 -13.18
N PRO A 9 -7.66 7.63 -13.95
CA PRO A 9 -6.30 7.31 -13.62
C PRO A 9 -6.04 7.84 -12.23
N SER A 10 -5.58 6.98 -11.41
CA SER A 10 -5.37 7.33 -10.03
C SER A 10 -4.00 7.92 -9.87
N GLU A 11 -3.96 9.14 -9.40
CA GLU A 11 -2.74 9.67 -8.85
C GLU A 11 -2.74 9.31 -7.38
N GLY A 12 -1.60 8.97 -6.84
CA GLY A 12 -1.50 8.62 -5.46
C GLY A 12 -0.60 7.41 -5.27
N ALA A 13 -0.77 6.72 -4.16
CA ALA A 13 0.12 5.63 -3.82
C ALA A 13 -0.63 4.37 -3.45
N LEU A 14 0.04 3.24 -3.61
CA LEU A 14 -0.41 1.93 -3.16
C LEU A 14 0.71 1.31 -2.37
N TYR A 15 0.38 0.58 -1.31
CA TYR A 15 1.39 -0.13 -0.56
C TYR A 15 1.04 -1.62 -0.54
N PHE A 16 1.97 -2.44 -1.00
CA PHE A 16 1.75 -3.86 -1.18
C PHE A 16 2.31 -4.63 0.00
N VAL A 17 1.48 -5.43 0.64
CA VAL A 17 1.82 -6.19 1.85
C VAL A 17 1.29 -7.61 1.75
N SER A 18 1.70 -8.45 2.69
CA SER A 18 1.22 -9.83 2.77
C SER A 18 1.17 -10.25 4.22
N PHE A 19 0.23 -11.14 4.54
CA PHE A 19 0.19 -11.74 5.86
C PHE A 19 1.35 -12.70 6.12
N SER A 20 2.17 -12.97 5.12
CA SER A 20 3.41 -13.72 5.33
C SER A 20 4.49 -12.89 6.01
N VAL A 21 4.33 -11.58 6.04
CA VAL A 21 5.23 -10.71 6.79
C VAL A 21 4.99 -10.92 8.29
N PRO A 22 6.04 -10.94 9.12
CA PRO A 22 5.84 -11.08 10.56
C PRO A 22 4.87 -10.05 11.11
N GLU A 23 4.06 -10.46 12.08
CA GLU A 23 2.95 -9.66 12.57
C GLU A 23 3.36 -8.28 13.05
N GLU A 24 4.46 -8.17 13.78
CA GLU A 24 4.92 -6.88 14.28
C GLU A 24 5.25 -5.92 13.14
N GLY A 25 5.93 -6.44 12.11
CA GLY A 25 6.25 -5.64 10.94
C GLY A 25 5.00 -5.25 10.17
N LEU A 26 4.07 -6.17 10.03
CA LEU A 26 2.81 -5.91 9.33
C LEU A 26 2.00 -4.82 10.04
N LYS A 27 1.91 -4.89 11.36
CA LYS A 27 1.19 -3.87 12.12
C LYS A 27 1.81 -2.50 11.94
N ARG A 28 3.14 -2.42 11.95
CA ARG A 28 3.83 -1.16 11.72
C ARG A 28 3.54 -0.62 10.33
N MET A 29 3.61 -1.49 9.32
CA MET A 29 3.35 -1.10 7.94
C MET A 29 1.93 -0.58 7.76
N LEU A 30 0.95 -1.26 8.33
CA LEU A 30 -0.44 -0.85 8.21
C LEU A 30 -0.71 0.45 8.95
N HIS A 31 -0.08 0.65 10.09
CA HIS A 31 -0.19 1.91 10.81
C HIS A 31 0.36 3.06 9.97
N GLU A 32 1.49 2.84 9.32
CA GLU A 32 2.10 3.85 8.47
C GLU A 32 1.24 4.16 7.25
N THR A 33 0.67 3.14 6.61
CA THR A 33 -0.20 3.38 5.45
C THR A 33 -1.43 4.18 5.85
N ARG A 34 -1.99 3.88 7.02
CA ARG A 34 -3.12 4.65 7.53
C ARG A 34 -2.75 6.11 7.75
N GLN A 35 -1.57 6.33 8.30
CA GLN A 35 -1.08 7.67 8.60
C GLN A 35 -0.99 8.55 7.35
N TYR A 36 -0.61 7.96 6.23
CA TYR A 36 -0.47 8.69 4.96
C TYR A 36 -1.69 8.54 4.05
N GLY A 37 -2.71 7.81 4.49
CA GLY A 37 -3.89 7.61 3.67
C GLY A 37 -3.63 6.77 2.44
N ILE A 38 -2.66 5.86 2.50
CA ILE A 38 -2.28 5.01 1.38
C ILE A 38 -2.97 3.65 1.54
N PRO A 39 -3.69 3.16 0.53
CA PRO A 39 -4.31 1.83 0.64
C PRO A 39 -3.27 0.73 0.75
N ALA A 40 -3.49 -0.18 1.69
CA ALA A 40 -2.70 -1.40 1.80
C ALA A 40 -3.37 -2.47 0.94
N THR A 41 -2.59 -3.15 0.13
CA THR A 41 -3.13 -4.07 -0.88
C THR A 41 -2.53 -5.45 -0.72
N LEU A 42 -3.40 -6.45 -0.60
CA LEU A 42 -3.03 -7.86 -0.57
C LEU A 42 -3.16 -8.44 -1.96
N ARG A 43 -2.31 -9.41 -2.27
CA ARG A 43 -2.38 -10.11 -3.55
C ARG A 43 -3.55 -11.08 -3.59
N GLY A 44 -3.80 -11.75 -2.49
CA GLY A 44 -4.84 -12.76 -2.43
C GLY A 44 -5.22 -13.10 -1.01
N LEU A 45 -5.93 -14.18 -0.86
CA LEU A 45 -6.51 -14.59 0.41
C LEU A 45 -5.51 -15.36 1.26
N VAL A 46 -5.61 -15.19 2.57
CA VAL A 46 -4.85 -15.98 3.54
C VAL A 46 -5.28 -17.43 3.39
N ASN A 47 -4.33 -18.32 3.12
CA ASN A 47 -4.60 -19.75 2.93
C ASN A 47 -5.71 -20.01 1.91
N ASN A 48 -5.87 -19.12 0.95
CA ASN A 48 -6.93 -19.21 -0.06
C ASN A 48 -8.32 -19.32 0.56
N ASP A 49 -8.53 -18.69 1.71
CA ASP A 49 -9.74 -18.81 2.51
C ASP A 49 -10.27 -17.42 2.85
N MET A 50 -11.44 -17.09 2.32
CA MET A 50 -12.04 -15.77 2.54
C MET A 50 -12.35 -15.50 4.01
N LYS A 51 -12.85 -16.51 4.72
CA LYS A 51 -13.17 -16.34 6.13
C LYS A 51 -11.93 -16.08 6.96
N ALA A 52 -10.87 -16.84 6.74
CA ALA A 52 -9.61 -16.64 7.44
C ALA A 52 -9.05 -15.25 7.16
N THR A 53 -9.17 -14.80 5.91
CA THR A 53 -8.71 -13.47 5.51
C THR A 53 -9.52 -12.38 6.19
N THR A 54 -10.84 -12.51 6.16
CA THR A 54 -11.73 -11.55 6.80
C THR A 54 -11.47 -11.47 8.30
N ASP A 55 -11.32 -12.61 8.95
CA ASP A 55 -11.04 -12.64 10.39
C ASP A 55 -9.72 -11.95 10.72
N ALA A 56 -8.70 -12.19 9.91
CA ALA A 56 -7.40 -11.57 10.13
C ALA A 56 -7.45 -10.05 9.96
N VAL A 57 -8.14 -9.58 8.92
CA VAL A 57 -8.28 -8.15 8.67
C VAL A 57 -9.11 -7.49 9.77
N MET A 58 -10.21 -8.12 10.16
CA MET A 58 -11.07 -7.55 11.20
C MET A 58 -10.38 -7.45 12.54
N ARG A 59 -9.49 -8.38 12.84
CA ARG A 59 -8.69 -8.30 14.07
C ARG A 59 -7.83 -7.03 14.07
N LEU A 60 -7.21 -6.74 12.93
CA LEU A 60 -6.39 -5.54 12.80
C LEU A 60 -7.22 -4.26 12.84
N VAL A 61 -8.41 -4.28 12.26
CA VAL A 61 -9.33 -3.14 12.35
C VAL A 61 -9.76 -2.90 13.78
N LYS A 62 -10.08 -3.97 14.50
CA LYS A 62 -10.49 -3.88 15.90
C LYS A 62 -9.38 -3.31 16.77
N ASP A 63 -8.14 -3.68 16.48
CA ASP A 63 -6.99 -3.19 17.24
C ASP A 63 -6.60 -1.77 16.84
N GLY A 64 -7.31 -1.16 15.91
CA GLY A 64 -7.04 0.21 15.48
C GLY A 64 -5.79 0.36 14.63
N VAL A 65 -5.29 -0.74 14.08
CA VAL A 65 -4.07 -0.73 13.29
C VAL A 65 -4.32 -0.26 11.87
N THR A 66 -5.47 -0.60 11.31
CA THR A 66 -5.83 -0.24 9.95
C THR A 66 -7.32 0.00 9.86
N ASP A 67 -7.75 0.74 8.85
CA ASP A 67 -9.16 0.90 8.53
C ASP A 67 -9.66 -0.19 7.60
N GLY A 68 -8.74 -0.97 7.06
CA GLY A 68 -9.05 -2.06 6.15
C GLY A 68 -7.95 -2.20 5.12
N VAL A 69 -8.05 -3.27 4.34
CA VAL A 69 -7.10 -3.52 3.25
C VAL A 69 -7.91 -3.88 2.01
N GLN A 70 -7.31 -3.67 0.84
CA GLN A 70 -7.94 -4.14 -0.38
C GLN A 70 -7.22 -5.40 -0.87
N ILE A 71 -7.93 -6.23 -1.61
CA ILE A 71 -7.38 -7.43 -2.20
C ILE A 71 -7.48 -7.28 -3.70
N ASP A 72 -6.34 -7.20 -4.36
CA ASP A 72 -6.35 -6.97 -5.80
C ASP A 72 -5.10 -7.57 -6.46
N PRO A 73 -5.19 -8.80 -6.91
CA PRO A 73 -4.04 -9.44 -7.55
C PRO A 73 -3.65 -8.75 -8.87
N THR A 74 -4.61 -8.08 -9.52
CA THR A 74 -4.28 -7.43 -10.80
C THR A 74 -3.31 -6.27 -10.62
N LEU A 75 -3.36 -5.59 -9.50
CA LEU A 75 -2.42 -4.51 -9.23
C LEU A 75 -1.00 -5.04 -9.07
N TYR A 76 -0.86 -6.23 -8.49
CA TYR A 76 0.46 -6.85 -8.39
C TYR A 76 1.04 -7.14 -9.78
N SER A 77 0.21 -7.61 -10.69
CA SER A 77 0.64 -7.86 -12.06
C SER A 77 0.93 -6.57 -12.80
N GLN A 78 0.06 -5.59 -12.64
CA GLN A 78 0.17 -4.33 -13.35
C GLN A 78 1.49 -3.61 -13.05
N TYR A 79 1.92 -3.64 -11.79
CA TYR A 79 3.15 -2.96 -11.37
C TYR A 79 4.31 -3.92 -11.18
N ASN A 80 4.13 -5.18 -11.59
CA ASN A 80 5.18 -6.20 -11.52
C ASN A 80 5.74 -6.37 -10.10
N ILE A 81 4.83 -6.43 -9.14
CA ILE A 81 5.21 -6.59 -7.73
C ILE A 81 5.44 -8.07 -7.45
N ARG A 82 6.68 -8.43 -7.19
CA ARG A 82 7.08 -9.81 -6.94
C ARG A 82 7.49 -10.06 -5.51
N SER A 83 7.79 -9.02 -4.78
CA SER A 83 8.15 -9.12 -3.37
C SER A 83 7.49 -8.00 -2.61
N VAL A 84 7.24 -8.24 -1.34
CA VAL A 84 6.62 -7.27 -0.47
C VAL A 84 7.50 -7.06 0.77
N PRO A 85 7.44 -5.90 1.39
CA PRO A 85 6.59 -4.75 1.04
C PRO A 85 7.11 -3.97 -0.16
N ALA A 86 6.21 -3.27 -0.81
CA ALA A 86 6.57 -2.40 -1.93
C ALA A 86 5.63 -1.21 -1.97
N LEU A 87 6.18 -0.04 -2.26
CA LEU A 87 5.41 1.18 -2.44
C LEU A 87 5.36 1.51 -3.92
N VAL A 88 4.18 1.83 -4.42
CA VAL A 88 4.00 2.35 -5.78
C VAL A 88 3.42 3.74 -5.67
N VAL A 89 4.03 4.71 -6.33
CA VAL A 89 3.49 6.07 -6.44
C VAL A 89 3.13 6.30 -7.90
N ARG A 90 1.91 6.69 -8.16
CA ARG A 90 1.36 6.84 -9.50
C ARG A 90 1.07 8.29 -9.83
N CYS A 91 1.30 8.65 -11.08
CA CYS A 91 1.02 9.99 -11.56
C CYS A 91 0.84 9.97 -13.07
N LYS A 92 0.62 11.13 -13.67
CA LYS A 92 0.45 11.22 -15.12
C LYS A 92 1.67 10.76 -15.90
N ALA A 93 2.85 10.93 -15.34
CA ALA A 93 4.09 10.51 -16.00
C ALA A 93 4.31 8.99 -15.93
N GLY A 94 3.55 8.28 -15.10
CA GLY A 94 3.71 6.85 -14.94
C GLY A 94 3.67 6.46 -13.49
N PHE A 95 4.65 5.66 -13.07
CA PHE A 95 4.72 5.25 -11.68
C PHE A 95 6.15 4.95 -11.25
N ASP A 96 6.37 5.05 -9.95
CA ASP A 96 7.64 4.68 -9.32
C ASP A 96 7.39 3.55 -8.34
N VAL A 97 8.34 2.63 -8.22
CA VAL A 97 8.25 1.51 -7.29
C VAL A 97 9.45 1.54 -6.36
N VAL A 98 9.20 1.48 -5.06
CA VAL A 98 10.25 1.32 -4.06
C VAL A 98 10.01 0.01 -3.34
N ARG A 99 10.97 -0.90 -3.44
CA ARG A 99 10.87 -2.23 -2.84
C ARG A 99 11.73 -2.30 -1.60
N GLY A 100 11.32 -3.13 -0.67
CA GLY A 100 12.12 -3.44 0.49
C GLY A 100 11.47 -3.01 1.79
N ASN A 101 12.00 -3.53 2.88
CA ASN A 101 11.46 -3.32 4.21
C ASN A 101 12.07 -2.08 4.84
N ILE A 102 11.71 -0.92 4.28
CA ILE A 102 12.11 0.37 4.86
C ILE A 102 10.86 1.08 5.34
N ARG A 103 11.05 2.10 6.14
CA ARG A 103 9.93 2.88 6.65
C ARG A 103 9.23 3.58 5.48
N LEU A 104 7.92 3.69 5.57
CA LEU A 104 7.13 4.27 4.50
C LEU A 104 7.55 5.71 4.21
N LYS A 105 7.85 6.47 5.25
CA LYS A 105 8.35 7.83 5.07
C LYS A 105 9.62 7.86 4.22
N GLN A 106 10.54 6.94 4.50
CA GLN A 106 11.79 6.85 3.73
C GLN A 106 11.54 6.46 2.28
N ALA A 107 10.58 5.56 2.05
CA ALA A 107 10.23 5.17 0.69
C ALA A 107 9.66 6.35 -0.08
N LEU A 108 8.76 7.11 0.55
CA LEU A 108 8.22 8.33 -0.07
C LEU A 108 9.31 9.36 -0.34
N GLU A 109 10.26 9.49 0.57
CA GLU A 109 11.37 10.44 0.37
C GLU A 109 12.23 10.05 -0.84
N LYS A 110 12.43 8.75 -1.05
CA LYS A 110 13.17 8.30 -2.23
C LYS A 110 12.47 8.71 -3.52
N VAL A 111 11.15 8.55 -3.57
CA VAL A 111 10.38 8.98 -4.75
C VAL A 111 10.42 10.50 -4.89
N ALA A 112 10.26 11.21 -3.79
CA ALA A 112 10.27 12.68 -3.80
C ALA A 112 11.59 13.24 -4.30
N GLU A 113 12.67 12.50 -4.12
CA GLU A 113 14.00 12.93 -4.48
C GLU A 113 14.32 12.71 -5.95
N LYS A 114 13.96 11.56 -6.49
CA LYS A 114 14.40 11.16 -7.82
C LYS A 114 13.32 10.59 -8.73
N GLY A 115 12.12 10.36 -8.23
CA GLY A 115 11.11 9.64 -8.99
C GLY A 115 10.43 10.48 -10.05
N ASP A 116 9.82 9.81 -11.01
CA ASP A 116 8.99 10.46 -12.01
C ASP A 116 7.74 11.05 -11.39
N CYS A 117 7.30 10.48 -10.28
CA CYS A 117 6.13 10.95 -9.55
C CYS A 117 6.51 11.68 -8.28
N ALA A 118 7.65 12.38 -8.31
CA ALA A 118 8.18 13.06 -7.14
C ALA A 118 7.20 14.05 -6.52
N ASP A 119 6.42 14.75 -7.35
CA ASP A 119 5.49 15.76 -6.85
C ASP A 119 4.40 15.14 -5.97
N ILE A 120 3.90 13.97 -6.37
CA ILE A 120 2.91 13.25 -5.59
C ILE A 120 3.49 12.86 -4.23
N ALA A 121 4.71 12.33 -4.23
CA ALA A 121 5.37 11.93 -2.98
C ALA A 121 5.63 13.13 -2.07
N ARG A 122 6.05 14.25 -2.64
CA ARG A 122 6.26 15.46 -1.85
C ARG A 122 4.98 15.95 -1.23
N HIS A 123 3.90 15.89 -1.98
CA HIS A 123 2.59 16.30 -1.47
C HIS A 123 2.16 15.42 -0.30
N MET A 124 2.36 14.11 -0.42
CA MET A 124 2.03 13.20 0.66
C MET A 124 2.85 13.46 1.91
N LEU A 125 4.14 13.73 1.75
CA LEU A 125 5.01 14.04 2.87
C LEU A 125 4.64 15.36 3.53
N GLY A 126 4.38 16.38 2.73
CA GLY A 126 4.01 17.68 3.25
C GLY A 126 2.58 17.76 3.75
N GLY A 127 1.71 16.94 3.21
CA GLY A 127 0.30 16.94 3.57
C GLY A 127 0.02 16.52 4.99
N ASN A 128 1.02 16.01 5.70
CA ASN A 128 0.88 15.60 7.09
C ASN A 128 1.29 16.68 8.07
N GLN A 129 1.56 17.84 7.57
CA GLN A 129 1.94 18.97 8.43
C GLN A 129 0.74 19.69 8.98
#